data_dc3437be954c6a4ef6033fd9415dc6c5
#
_entry.id   dc3437be954c6a4ef6033fd9415dc6c5
#
_cell.length_a   1.000
_cell.length_b   1.000
_cell.length_c   1.000
_cell.angle_alpha   90.00
_cell.angle_beta   90.00
_cell.angle_gamma   90.00
#
_symmetry.space_group_name_H-M   'P 1'
#
loop_
_entity.id
_entity.type
_entity.pdbx_description
1 polymer ?
#
loop_
_entity_poly.entity_id
_entity_poly.type
_entity_poly.pdbx_seq_one_letter_code
_entity_poly.pdbx_strand_id
1 'polypeptide(L)'
;KKAQVDLINVADKKARTQEVAKLGAHIIGVHTGLDQQAAGQTPFADLAMVSGLKLGLEVSVAGGVKAATTAQVRDAGATIIVAGAAIYGAADPAASAAEITAIAHGK
;
A
#
# COMPACT_ATOMS: atom_id res chain seq x y z
N LYS A 1 -11.69 4.86 16.66
CA LYS A 1 -11.45 3.95 15.53
C LYS A 1 -11.12 4.73 14.28
N LYS A 2 -10.43 4.10 13.32
CA LYS A 2 -10.05 4.72 12.06
C LYS A 2 -10.73 4.00 10.90
N ALA A 3 -11.10 4.75 9.86
CA ALA A 3 -11.70 4.21 8.65
C ALA A 3 -10.66 4.21 7.53
N GLN A 4 -10.51 3.08 6.86
CA GLN A 4 -9.69 2.95 5.67
C GLN A 4 -10.57 2.79 4.44
N VAL A 5 -10.26 3.53 3.39
CA VAL A 5 -10.94 3.42 2.09
C VAL A 5 -9.95 2.85 1.09
N ASP A 6 -10.31 1.75 0.47
CA ASP A 6 -9.48 1.06 -0.52
C ASP A 6 -9.79 1.60 -1.92
N LEU A 7 -8.75 1.89 -2.70
CA LEU A 7 -8.88 2.45 -4.05
C LEU A 7 -8.81 1.38 -5.15
N ILE A 8 -8.92 0.10 -4.81
CA ILE A 8 -8.88 -0.96 -5.83
C ILE A 8 -9.98 -0.73 -6.87
N ASN A 9 -9.62 -0.82 -8.15
CA ASN A 9 -10.53 -0.64 -9.28
C ASN A 9 -11.20 0.74 -9.37
N VAL A 10 -10.69 1.74 -8.67
CA VAL A 10 -11.14 3.13 -8.82
C VAL A 10 -10.48 3.74 -10.05
N ALA A 11 -11.28 4.28 -10.98
CA ALA A 11 -10.77 4.86 -12.22
C ALA A 11 -10.01 6.17 -11.99
N ASP A 12 -10.60 7.09 -11.23
CA ASP A 12 -9.98 8.37 -10.88
C ASP A 12 -9.63 8.37 -9.40
N LYS A 13 -8.46 7.83 -9.08
CA LYS A 13 -8.00 7.66 -7.71
C LYS A 13 -7.73 9.00 -7.01
N LYS A 14 -7.26 9.99 -7.76
CA LYS A 14 -6.98 11.31 -7.19
C LYS A 14 -8.26 11.98 -6.71
N ALA A 15 -9.28 12.05 -7.57
CA ALA A 15 -10.55 12.66 -7.22
C ALA A 15 -11.24 11.91 -6.07
N ARG A 16 -11.20 10.57 -6.09
CA ARG A 16 -11.80 9.77 -5.04
C ARG A 16 -11.08 9.96 -3.71
N THR A 17 -9.75 10.06 -3.73
CA THR A 17 -8.97 10.31 -2.50
C THR A 17 -9.35 11.64 -1.88
N GLN A 18 -9.46 12.69 -2.69
CA GLN A 18 -9.87 14.00 -2.21
C GLN A 18 -11.29 13.99 -1.64
N GLU A 19 -12.21 13.29 -2.31
CA GLU A 19 -13.60 13.14 -1.88
C GLU A 19 -13.70 12.45 -0.51
N VAL A 20 -13.07 11.29 -0.36
CA VAL A 20 -13.16 10.53 0.90
C VAL A 20 -12.42 11.20 2.04
N ALA A 21 -11.37 11.96 1.75
CA ALA A 21 -10.68 12.75 2.77
C ALA A 21 -11.64 13.79 3.38
N LYS A 22 -12.43 14.45 2.54
CA LYS A 22 -13.45 15.40 2.99
C LYS A 22 -14.56 14.73 3.79
N LEU A 23 -14.83 13.46 3.52
CA LEU A 23 -15.85 12.69 4.22
C LEU A 23 -15.33 12.10 5.55
N GLY A 24 -14.07 12.31 5.88
CA GLY A 24 -13.52 11.91 7.17
C GLY A 24 -12.73 10.61 7.18
N ALA A 25 -12.31 10.11 6.02
CA ALA A 25 -11.43 8.93 5.98
C ALA A 25 -10.10 9.23 6.67
N HIS A 26 -9.51 8.23 7.32
CA HIS A 26 -8.23 8.34 8.02
C HIS A 26 -7.08 7.73 7.24
N ILE A 27 -7.38 6.67 6.48
CA ILE A 27 -6.38 5.85 5.79
C ILE A 27 -6.87 5.62 4.36
N ILE A 28 -6.00 5.79 3.39
CA ILE A 28 -6.25 5.41 1.99
C ILE A 28 -5.48 4.14 1.69
N GLY A 29 -6.17 3.13 1.17
CA GLY A 29 -5.57 1.88 0.75
C GLY A 29 -5.24 1.90 -0.74
N VAL A 30 -3.97 1.88 -1.08
CA VAL A 30 -3.51 1.69 -2.46
C VAL A 30 -3.33 0.19 -2.66
N HIS A 31 -4.14 -0.38 -3.53
CA HIS A 31 -4.21 -1.82 -3.69
C HIS A 31 -4.17 -2.18 -5.18
N THR A 32 -3.14 -2.94 -5.58
CA THR A 32 -3.06 -3.50 -6.93
C THR A 32 -3.65 -4.90 -6.91
N GLY A 33 -4.80 -5.08 -7.55
CA GLY A 33 -5.46 -6.39 -7.60
C GLY A 33 -4.65 -7.42 -8.40
N LEU A 34 -4.98 -8.68 -8.24
CA LEU A 34 -4.26 -9.78 -8.92
C LEU A 34 -4.27 -9.63 -10.44
N ASP A 35 -5.39 -9.22 -11.03
CA ASP A 35 -5.49 -8.99 -12.47
C ASP A 35 -4.58 -7.86 -12.93
N GLN A 36 -4.50 -6.79 -12.15
CA GLN A 36 -3.65 -5.64 -12.43
C GLN A 36 -2.18 -6.01 -12.29
N GLN A 37 -1.83 -6.83 -11.30
CA GLN A 37 -0.47 -7.34 -11.14
C GLN A 37 -0.07 -8.21 -12.32
N ALA A 38 -0.96 -9.07 -12.80
CA ALA A 38 -0.72 -9.91 -13.96
C ALA A 38 -0.49 -9.08 -15.23
N ALA A 39 -1.10 -7.89 -15.32
CA ALA A 39 -0.89 -6.95 -16.42
C ALA A 39 0.38 -6.10 -16.24
N GLY A 40 1.18 -6.34 -15.19
CA GLY A 40 2.42 -5.61 -14.92
C GLY A 40 2.23 -4.30 -14.17
N GLN A 41 1.06 -4.01 -13.65
CA GLN A 41 0.81 -2.80 -12.89
C GLN A 41 1.40 -2.90 -11.48
N THR A 42 1.89 -1.77 -10.96
CA THR A 42 2.49 -1.67 -9.64
C THR A 42 1.85 -0.50 -8.87
N PRO A 43 1.93 -0.51 -7.54
CA PRO A 43 1.31 0.55 -6.73
C PRO A 43 2.12 1.85 -6.65
N PHE A 44 3.31 1.92 -7.25
CA PHE A 44 4.23 3.04 -6.99
C PHE A 44 3.70 4.40 -7.44
N ALA A 45 3.12 4.46 -8.64
CA ALA A 45 2.56 5.72 -9.16
C ALA A 45 1.40 6.22 -8.30
N ASP A 46 0.52 5.31 -7.89
CA ASP A 46 -0.62 5.65 -7.04
C ASP A 46 -0.16 6.09 -5.65
N LEU A 47 0.85 5.41 -5.07
CA LEU A 47 1.43 5.79 -3.79
C LEU A 47 2.01 7.21 -3.84
N ALA A 48 2.78 7.51 -4.87
CA ALA A 48 3.39 8.82 -5.03
C ALA A 48 2.31 9.90 -5.19
N MET A 49 1.27 9.62 -5.95
CA MET A 49 0.15 10.54 -6.15
C MET A 49 -0.58 10.83 -4.85
N VAL A 50 -1.01 9.79 -4.13
CA VAL A 50 -1.77 9.94 -2.88
C VAL A 50 -0.92 10.65 -1.82
N SER A 51 0.32 10.24 -1.67
CA SER A 51 1.26 10.86 -0.72
C SER A 51 1.50 12.33 -1.06
N GLY A 52 1.60 12.65 -2.35
CA GLY A 52 1.83 14.01 -2.83
C GLY A 52 0.66 14.96 -2.61
N LEU A 53 -0.55 14.46 -2.41
CA LEU A 53 -1.73 15.31 -2.13
C LEU A 53 -1.67 15.97 -0.75
N LYS A 54 -0.91 15.41 0.18
CA LYS A 54 -0.69 15.97 1.55
C LYS A 54 -1.99 16.30 2.26
N LEU A 55 -2.92 15.34 2.26
CA LEU A 55 -4.25 15.52 2.88
C LEU A 55 -4.29 15.08 4.36
N GLY A 56 -3.15 14.77 4.96
CA GLY A 56 -3.10 14.30 6.35
C GLY A 56 -3.56 12.86 6.54
N LEU A 57 -3.65 12.10 5.45
CA LEU A 57 -4.06 10.70 5.47
C LEU A 57 -2.86 9.78 5.67
N GLU A 58 -3.06 8.68 6.38
CA GLU A 58 -2.14 7.56 6.32
C GLU A 58 -2.35 6.81 5.01
N VAL A 59 -1.30 6.23 4.46
CA VAL A 59 -1.36 5.52 3.17
C VAL A 59 -0.96 4.07 3.38
N SER A 60 -1.91 3.18 3.15
CA SER A 60 -1.71 1.73 3.21
C SER A 60 -1.45 1.21 1.80
N VAL A 61 -0.51 0.30 1.65
CA VAL A 61 -0.23 -0.37 0.39
C VAL A 61 -0.43 -1.87 0.54
N ALA A 62 -1.09 -2.47 -0.44
CA ALA A 62 -1.30 -3.91 -0.52
C ALA A 62 -1.21 -4.37 -1.97
N GLY A 63 -0.98 -5.65 -2.17
CA GLY A 63 -0.91 -6.25 -3.48
C GLY A 63 0.53 -6.38 -3.97
N GLY A 64 1.06 -7.60 -3.96
CA GLY A 64 2.39 -7.90 -4.47
C GLY A 64 3.55 -7.38 -3.63
N VAL A 65 3.30 -6.96 -2.39
CA VAL A 65 4.36 -6.49 -1.51
C VAL A 65 5.15 -7.68 -0.98
N LYS A 66 6.47 -7.58 -1.06
CA LYS A 66 7.42 -8.60 -0.59
C LYS A 66 8.71 -7.91 -0.13
N ALA A 67 9.63 -8.67 0.46
CA ALA A 67 10.87 -8.10 0.98
C ALA A 67 11.60 -7.22 -0.05
N ALA A 68 11.70 -7.69 -1.30
CA ALA A 68 12.41 -6.98 -2.36
C ALA A 68 11.78 -5.63 -2.72
N THR A 69 10.49 -5.42 -2.45
CA THR A 69 9.77 -4.20 -2.81
C THR A 69 9.39 -3.34 -1.61
N THR A 70 9.57 -3.84 -0.39
CA THR A 70 9.14 -3.14 0.83
C THR A 70 9.80 -1.76 0.97
N ALA A 71 11.09 -1.67 0.74
CA ALA A 71 11.80 -0.39 0.83
C ALA A 71 11.27 0.61 -0.21
N GLN A 72 10.97 0.15 -1.41
CA GLN A 72 10.45 0.99 -2.49
C GLN A 72 9.08 1.56 -2.16
N VAL A 73 8.16 0.73 -1.64
CA VAL A 73 6.81 1.21 -1.29
C VAL A 73 6.86 2.14 -0.08
N ARG A 74 7.73 1.85 0.90
CA ARG A 74 7.96 2.75 2.04
C ARG A 74 8.43 4.12 1.55
N ASP A 75 9.45 4.13 0.70
CA ASP A 75 10.05 5.38 0.20
C ASP A 75 9.11 6.13 -0.74
N ALA A 76 8.17 5.43 -1.39
CA ALA A 76 7.15 6.05 -2.22
C ALA A 76 6.03 6.73 -1.40
N GLY A 77 6.01 6.54 -0.09
CA GLY A 77 5.08 7.24 0.79
C GLY A 77 4.13 6.36 1.60
N ALA A 78 4.25 5.04 1.51
CA ALA A 78 3.41 4.15 2.31
C ALA A 78 3.77 4.27 3.79
N THR A 79 2.74 4.44 4.64
CA THR A 79 2.91 4.47 6.09
C THR A 79 2.45 3.17 6.74
N ILE A 80 1.65 2.38 6.01
CA ILE A 80 1.19 1.07 6.44
C ILE A 80 1.48 0.10 5.30
N ILE A 81 2.16 -1.00 5.58
CA ILE A 81 2.53 -2.00 4.58
C ILE A 81 1.80 -3.29 4.89
N VAL A 82 1.02 -3.76 3.92
CA VAL A 82 0.24 -4.99 4.03
C VAL A 82 0.87 -6.04 3.13
N ALA A 83 1.28 -7.17 3.71
CA ALA A 83 1.84 -8.28 2.97
C ALA A 83 1.05 -9.54 3.29
N GLY A 84 0.71 -10.30 2.27
CA GLY A 84 -0.03 -11.56 2.40
C GLY A 84 0.79 -12.74 1.89
N ALA A 85 0.71 -13.01 0.59
CA ALA A 85 1.35 -14.17 -0.03
C ALA A 85 2.86 -14.26 0.23
N ALA A 86 3.54 -13.14 0.34
CA ALA A 86 4.97 -13.11 0.65
C ALA A 86 5.29 -13.71 2.03
N ILE A 87 4.31 -13.72 2.92
CA ILE A 87 4.47 -14.28 4.28
C ILE A 87 3.92 -15.70 4.33
N TYR A 88 2.61 -15.87 4.10
CA TYR A 88 2.00 -17.20 4.26
C TYR A 88 2.42 -18.20 3.19
N GLY A 89 2.88 -17.73 2.04
CA GLY A 89 3.41 -18.57 0.96
C GLY A 89 4.91 -18.84 1.06
N ALA A 90 5.60 -18.27 2.05
CA ALA A 90 7.04 -18.48 2.23
C ALA A 90 7.34 -19.82 2.89
N ALA A 91 8.54 -20.36 2.63
CA ALA A 91 8.99 -21.59 3.30
C ALA A 91 9.09 -21.40 4.81
N ASP A 92 9.48 -20.21 5.25
CA ASP A 92 9.53 -19.81 6.67
C ASP A 92 8.76 -18.50 6.84
N PRO A 93 7.44 -18.57 7.12
CA PRO A 93 6.64 -17.35 7.27
C PRO A 93 7.13 -16.41 8.37
N ALA A 94 7.63 -16.94 9.48
CA ALA A 94 8.14 -16.12 10.57
C ALA A 94 9.37 -15.31 10.14
N ALA A 95 10.30 -15.92 9.42
CA ALA A 95 11.48 -15.25 8.91
C ALA A 95 11.10 -14.19 7.87
N SER A 96 10.16 -14.48 6.98
CA SER A 96 9.68 -13.53 5.97
C SER A 96 9.01 -12.33 6.63
N ALA A 97 8.16 -12.54 7.62
CA ALA A 97 7.50 -11.46 8.36
C ALA A 97 8.54 -10.57 9.07
N ALA A 98 9.54 -11.19 9.71
CA ALA A 98 10.60 -10.44 10.39
C ALA A 98 11.42 -9.59 9.42
N GLU A 99 11.76 -10.14 8.26
CA GLU A 99 12.50 -9.41 7.22
C GLU A 99 11.73 -8.20 6.71
N ILE A 100 10.46 -8.40 6.34
CA ILE A 100 9.61 -7.32 5.84
C ILE A 100 9.43 -6.24 6.91
N THR A 101 9.19 -6.64 8.15
CA THR A 101 9.04 -5.71 9.27
C THR A 101 10.30 -4.86 9.47
N ALA A 102 11.47 -5.47 9.44
CA ALA A 102 12.74 -4.76 9.59
C ALA A 102 12.93 -3.73 8.45
N ILE A 103 12.67 -4.12 7.21
CA ILE A 103 12.82 -3.22 6.07
C ILE A 103 11.79 -2.08 6.15
N ALA A 104 10.54 -2.37 6.52
CA ALA A 104 9.49 -1.36 6.68
C ALA A 104 9.88 -0.29 7.69
N HIS A 105 10.57 -0.67 8.75
CA HIS A 105 11.06 0.26 9.78
C HIS A 105 12.42 0.88 9.48
N GLY A 106 12.96 0.66 8.29
CA GLY A 106 14.23 1.25 7.88
C GLY A 106 15.47 0.60 8.49
N LYS A 107 15.36 -0.68 8.85
CA LYS A 107 16.46 -1.42 9.49
C LYS A 107 17.14 -2.40 8.56
#